data_1e52f35ae9033dc37f83ce562f9b9c54
#
_entry.id   1e52f35ae9033dc37f83ce562f9b9c54
#
_cell.length_a   1.000
_cell.length_b   1.000
_cell.length_c   1.000
_cell.angle_alpha   90.00
_cell.angle_beta   90.00
_cell.angle_gamma   90.00
#
_symmetry.space_group_name_H-M   'P 1'
#
loop_
_entity.id
_entity.type
_entity.pdbx_description
1 polymer ?
#
loop_
_entity_poly.entity_id
_entity_poly.type
_entity_poly.pdbx_seq_one_letter_code
_entity_poly.pdbx_strand_id
1 'polypeptide(L)'
;CIKRQISMKEINAENLVLKYFKGVDEENISSVLDTLTEDCVFSIETHGIKLVGHDEITSMFKRLWKNHASVEHKDFYFVKDAMKNQVAVRFQVINILHNNQIISKSNCNFFTLKDGIFSEVRVYMAGENTLNKEN
;
A
#
# COMPACT_ATOMS: atom_id res chain seq x y z
N CYS A 1 16.21 -26.31 -3.28
CA CYS A 1 16.09 -26.31 -4.71
C CYS A 1 15.34 -25.05 -5.20
N ILE A 2 15.37 -24.82 -6.49
CA ILE A 2 14.82 -23.60 -7.11
C ILE A 2 13.33 -23.41 -6.79
N LYS A 3 12.54 -24.45 -6.91
CA LYS A 3 11.10 -24.41 -6.68
C LYS A 3 10.78 -23.97 -5.24
N ARG A 4 11.54 -24.46 -4.28
CA ARG A 4 11.37 -24.11 -2.87
C ARG A 4 11.73 -22.65 -2.61
N GLN A 5 12.79 -22.13 -3.27
CA GLN A 5 13.21 -20.74 -3.14
C GLN A 5 12.14 -19.78 -3.69
N ILE A 6 11.55 -20.12 -4.84
CA ILE A 6 10.46 -19.31 -5.43
C ILE A 6 9.28 -19.24 -4.47
N SER A 7 8.88 -20.39 -3.89
CA SER A 7 7.77 -20.44 -2.93
C SER A 7 8.04 -19.56 -1.70
N MET A 8 9.27 -19.59 -1.18
CA MET A 8 9.65 -18.75 -0.03
C MET A 8 9.62 -17.26 -0.38
N LYS A 9 10.06 -16.88 -1.59
CA LYS A 9 9.98 -15.47 -2.05
C LYS A 9 8.53 -15.01 -2.14
N GLU A 10 7.64 -15.85 -2.64
CA GLU A 10 6.22 -15.52 -2.74
C GLU A 10 5.60 -15.31 -1.36
N ILE A 11 5.90 -16.18 -0.40
CA ILE A 11 5.43 -16.04 0.99
C ILE A 11 5.94 -14.74 1.58
N ASN A 12 7.22 -14.42 1.37
CA ASN A 12 7.82 -13.18 1.88
C ASN A 12 7.16 -11.94 1.28
N ALA A 13 6.83 -11.97 -0.01
CA ALA A 13 6.15 -10.85 -0.68
C ALA A 13 4.76 -10.62 -0.08
N GLU A 14 3.99 -11.67 0.13
CA GLU A 14 2.66 -11.54 0.77
C GLU A 14 2.79 -11.00 2.18
N ASN A 15 3.72 -11.54 2.97
CA ASN A 15 3.94 -11.08 4.34
C ASN A 15 4.37 -9.62 4.38
N LEU A 16 5.18 -9.19 3.42
CA LEU A 16 5.62 -7.81 3.32
C LEU A 16 4.46 -6.86 2.99
N VAL A 17 3.57 -7.28 2.09
CA VAL A 17 2.35 -6.52 1.79
C VAL A 17 1.48 -6.39 3.04
N LEU A 18 1.31 -7.48 3.78
CA LEU A 18 0.51 -7.46 5.01
C LEU A 18 1.13 -6.54 6.07
N LYS A 19 2.47 -6.56 6.19
CA LYS A 19 3.17 -5.64 7.09
C LYS A 19 2.94 -4.18 6.69
N TYR A 20 2.99 -3.90 5.39
CA TYR A 20 2.73 -2.56 4.86
C TYR A 20 1.33 -2.09 5.25
N PHE A 21 0.29 -2.86 4.97
CA PHE A 21 -1.08 -2.47 5.27
C PHE A 21 -1.36 -2.40 6.77
N LYS A 22 -0.76 -3.30 7.55
CA LYS A 22 -0.87 -3.24 9.00
C LYS A 22 -0.30 -1.92 9.54
N GLY A 23 0.84 -1.50 9.00
CA GLY A 23 1.44 -0.22 9.36
C GLY A 23 0.53 0.95 9.01
N VAL A 24 -0.10 0.91 7.85
CA VAL A 24 -1.04 1.96 7.44
C VAL A 24 -2.25 2.00 8.37
N ASP A 25 -2.83 0.85 8.67
CA ASP A 25 -4.05 0.77 9.49
C ASP A 25 -3.80 1.14 10.95
N GLU A 26 -2.59 0.87 11.46
CA GLU A 26 -2.20 1.19 12.83
C GLU A 26 -1.55 2.57 12.97
N GLU A 27 -1.46 3.34 11.89
CA GLU A 27 -0.81 4.65 11.87
C GLU A 27 0.65 4.57 12.33
N ASN A 28 1.34 3.50 11.94
CA ASN A 28 2.74 3.27 12.29
C ASN A 28 3.62 3.53 11.08
N ILE A 29 4.08 4.78 10.92
CA ILE A 29 4.86 5.18 9.75
C ILE A 29 6.19 4.42 9.66
N SER A 30 6.83 4.15 10.78
CA SER A 30 8.09 3.42 10.82
C SER A 30 7.93 2.02 10.21
N SER A 31 6.84 1.32 10.55
CA SER A 31 6.55 0.00 10.02
C SER A 31 6.27 0.04 8.51
N VAL A 32 5.57 1.08 8.05
CA VAL A 32 5.32 1.28 6.61
C VAL A 32 6.63 1.50 5.87
N LEU A 33 7.47 2.44 6.35
CA LEU A 33 8.73 2.79 5.68
C LEU A 33 9.73 1.63 5.67
N ASP A 34 9.69 0.75 6.66
CA ASP A 34 10.53 -0.45 6.69
C ASP A 34 10.26 -1.38 5.50
N THR A 35 9.09 -1.29 4.88
CA THR A 35 8.75 -2.10 3.71
C THR A 35 9.14 -1.45 2.39
N LEU A 36 9.61 -0.20 2.41
CA LEU A 36 9.86 0.61 1.22
C LEU A 36 11.35 0.99 1.12
N THR A 37 11.88 0.98 -0.11
CA THR A 37 13.23 1.51 -0.34
C THR A 37 13.23 3.01 -0.08
N GLU A 38 14.41 3.58 0.21
CA GLU A 38 14.55 5.02 0.49
C GLU A 38 14.06 5.89 -0.68
N ASP A 39 14.26 5.41 -1.90
CA ASP A 39 13.86 6.09 -3.14
C ASP A 39 12.57 5.52 -3.74
N CYS A 40 11.77 4.84 -2.93
CA CYS A 40 10.54 4.20 -3.40
C CYS A 40 9.66 5.18 -4.17
N VAL A 41 9.15 4.73 -5.31
CA VAL A 41 8.19 5.50 -6.11
C VAL A 41 6.79 5.02 -5.74
N PHE A 42 5.96 5.93 -5.28
CA PHE A 42 4.58 5.65 -4.89
C PHE A 42 3.65 6.46 -5.77
N SER A 43 2.80 5.79 -6.52
CA SER A 43 1.88 6.48 -7.41
C SER A 43 0.44 6.11 -7.14
N ILE A 44 -0.45 7.09 -7.30
CA ILE A 44 -1.88 6.84 -7.34
C ILE A 44 -2.27 7.01 -8.80
N GLU A 45 -2.24 5.89 -9.51
CA GLU A 45 -2.33 5.87 -10.98
C GLU A 45 -3.67 6.42 -11.48
N THR A 46 -4.75 6.13 -10.76
CA THR A 46 -6.09 6.57 -11.15
C THR A 46 -6.27 8.09 -11.00
N HIS A 47 -5.37 8.76 -10.30
CA HIS A 47 -5.49 10.21 -10.01
C HIS A 47 -4.25 11.00 -10.44
N GLY A 48 -3.31 10.36 -11.16
CA GLY A 48 -2.16 11.06 -11.72
C GLY A 48 -1.17 11.59 -10.69
N ILE A 49 -1.09 11.00 -9.51
CA ILE A 49 -0.20 11.44 -8.42
C ILE A 49 1.03 10.53 -8.38
N LYS A 50 2.21 11.15 -8.25
CA LYS A 50 3.48 10.43 -8.11
C LYS A 50 4.30 11.05 -7.00
N LEU A 51 4.73 10.21 -6.06
CA LEU A 51 5.56 10.59 -4.93
C LEU A 51 6.87 9.80 -4.99
N VAL A 52 7.97 10.42 -4.60
CA VAL A 52 9.28 9.78 -4.61
C VAL A 52 9.94 9.96 -3.24
N GLY A 53 10.30 8.84 -2.62
CA GLY A 53 11.06 8.82 -1.39
C GLY A 53 10.22 8.87 -0.12
N HIS A 54 10.87 8.56 0.99
CA HIS A 54 10.23 8.41 2.29
C HIS A 54 9.53 9.69 2.77
N ASP A 55 10.11 10.87 2.50
CA ASP A 55 9.54 12.13 3.01
C ASP A 55 8.19 12.44 2.37
N GLU A 56 8.10 12.33 1.05
CA GLU A 56 6.84 12.58 0.34
C GLU A 56 5.78 11.54 0.70
N ILE A 57 6.19 10.29 0.79
CA ILE A 57 5.29 9.19 1.15
C ILE A 57 4.79 9.37 2.58
N THR A 58 5.67 9.74 3.50
CA THR A 58 5.29 10.01 4.90
C THR A 58 4.25 11.13 4.98
N SER A 59 4.47 12.21 4.23
CA SER A 59 3.53 13.35 4.21
C SER A 59 2.15 12.91 3.72
N MET A 60 2.10 12.05 2.71
CA MET A 60 0.84 11.51 2.20
C MET A 60 0.10 10.70 3.27
N PHE A 61 0.80 9.79 3.96
CA PHE A 61 0.17 8.98 5.00
C PHE A 61 -0.29 9.82 6.20
N LYS A 62 0.47 10.85 6.56
CA LYS A 62 0.04 11.76 7.62
C LYS A 62 -1.23 12.50 7.25
N ARG A 63 -1.40 12.89 5.98
CA ARG A 63 -2.66 13.46 5.50
C ARG A 63 -3.80 12.45 5.55
N LEU A 64 -3.54 11.21 5.15
CA LEU A 64 -4.53 10.13 5.24
C LEU A 64 -5.05 9.99 6.66
N TRP A 65 -4.15 9.88 7.62
CA TRP A 65 -4.51 9.69 9.02
C TRP A 65 -5.19 10.91 9.63
N LYS A 66 -4.77 12.09 9.21
CA LYS A 66 -5.40 13.35 9.66
C LYS A 66 -6.84 13.47 9.15
N ASN A 67 -7.09 13.03 7.92
CA ASN A 67 -8.38 13.21 7.24
C ASN A 67 -9.39 12.11 7.53
N HIS A 68 -8.98 11.05 8.22
CA HIS A 68 -9.83 9.91 8.50
C HIS A 68 -9.76 9.56 9.99
N ALA A 69 -10.92 9.21 10.56
CA ALA A 69 -10.94 8.70 11.93
C ALA A 69 -10.35 7.30 12.00
N SER A 70 -10.58 6.48 10.97
CA SER A 70 -9.91 5.18 10.85
C SER A 70 -9.83 4.74 9.40
N VAL A 71 -8.84 3.87 9.15
CA VAL A 71 -8.63 3.23 7.84
C VAL A 71 -8.38 1.76 8.11
N GLU A 72 -9.09 0.88 7.41
CA GLU A 72 -8.90 -0.55 7.51
C GLU A 72 -8.80 -1.18 6.13
N HIS A 73 -7.76 -1.98 5.91
CA HIS A 73 -7.58 -2.77 4.70
C HIS A 73 -7.82 -4.24 5.02
N LYS A 74 -8.58 -4.93 4.15
CA LYS A 74 -8.94 -6.33 4.38
C LYS A 74 -9.30 -7.05 3.08
N ASP A 75 -9.56 -8.34 3.20
CA ASP A 75 -10.00 -9.20 2.09
C ASP A 75 -8.98 -9.20 0.96
N PHE A 76 -7.73 -9.48 1.30
CA PHE A 76 -6.61 -9.46 0.34
C PHE A 76 -6.66 -10.65 -0.60
N TYR A 77 -6.46 -10.37 -1.89
CA TYR A 77 -6.31 -11.40 -2.93
C TYR A 77 -5.04 -11.10 -3.71
N PHE A 78 -4.09 -12.03 -3.70
CA PHE A 78 -2.76 -11.83 -4.27
C PHE A 78 -2.61 -12.51 -5.62
N VAL A 79 -1.96 -11.82 -6.56
CA VAL A 79 -1.48 -12.39 -7.82
C VAL A 79 -0.01 -12.04 -7.92
N LYS A 80 0.85 -13.05 -8.04
CA LYS A 80 2.30 -12.89 -7.99
C LYS A 80 2.95 -13.22 -9.32
N ASP A 81 3.98 -12.45 -9.68
CA ASP A 81 4.84 -12.72 -10.82
C ASP A 81 6.29 -12.71 -10.33
N ALA A 82 6.83 -13.91 -10.07
CA ALA A 82 8.18 -14.05 -9.52
C ALA A 82 9.25 -13.55 -10.50
N MET A 83 9.02 -13.68 -11.80
CA MET A 83 10.00 -13.27 -12.81
C MET A 83 10.14 -11.75 -12.88
N LYS A 84 9.04 -11.03 -12.62
CA LYS A 84 9.04 -9.57 -12.63
C LYS A 84 9.26 -8.99 -11.24
N ASN A 85 9.39 -9.83 -10.22
CA ASN A 85 9.47 -9.39 -8.82
C ASN A 85 8.29 -8.50 -8.44
N GLN A 86 7.09 -8.86 -8.89
CA GLN A 86 5.88 -8.08 -8.66
C GLN A 86 4.81 -8.89 -7.97
N VAL A 87 4.03 -8.22 -7.15
CA VAL A 87 2.82 -8.78 -6.57
C VAL A 87 1.70 -7.75 -6.72
N ALA A 88 0.58 -8.20 -7.26
CA ALA A 88 -0.65 -7.40 -7.30
C ALA A 88 -1.54 -7.87 -6.18
N VAL A 89 -2.21 -6.94 -5.51
CA VAL A 89 -3.15 -7.28 -4.46
C VAL A 89 -4.44 -6.49 -4.63
N ARG A 90 -5.55 -7.22 -4.64
CA ARG A 90 -6.89 -6.63 -4.61
C ARG A 90 -7.39 -6.70 -3.17
N PHE A 91 -8.02 -5.64 -2.69
CA PHE A 91 -8.46 -5.57 -1.31
C PHE A 91 -9.63 -4.63 -1.14
N GLN A 92 -10.30 -4.74 0.00
CA GLN A 92 -11.31 -3.78 0.43
C GLN A 92 -10.67 -2.80 1.39
N VAL A 93 -11.02 -1.52 1.24
CA VAL A 93 -10.63 -0.51 2.22
C VAL A 93 -11.88 0.14 2.79
N ILE A 94 -11.91 0.27 4.10
CA ILE A 94 -12.98 0.95 4.81
C ILE A 94 -12.39 2.18 5.47
N ASN A 95 -12.85 3.35 5.05
CA ASN A 95 -12.46 4.63 5.63
C ASN A 95 -13.63 5.16 6.45
N ILE A 96 -13.34 5.55 7.67
CA ILE A 96 -14.33 6.25 8.50
C ILE A 96 -13.85 7.69 8.63
N LEU A 97 -14.66 8.63 8.17
CA LEU A 97 -14.35 10.05 8.24
C LEU A 97 -14.68 10.59 9.65
N HIS A 98 -14.18 11.79 9.95
CA HIS A 98 -14.41 12.39 11.28
C HIS A 98 -15.88 12.70 11.57
N ASN A 99 -16.70 12.82 10.52
CA ASN A 99 -18.15 12.99 10.66
C ASN A 99 -18.91 11.64 10.76
N ASN A 100 -18.17 10.54 10.95
CA ASN A 100 -18.68 9.17 11.03
C ASN A 100 -19.23 8.60 9.71
N GLN A 101 -19.03 9.30 8.59
CA GLN A 101 -19.35 8.75 7.28
C GLN A 101 -18.42 7.58 6.97
N ILE A 102 -18.99 6.48 6.49
CA ILE A 102 -18.23 5.28 6.13
C ILE A 102 -18.12 5.22 4.61
N ILE A 103 -16.88 5.10 4.13
CA ILE A 103 -16.59 4.95 2.69
C ILE A 103 -15.92 3.59 2.50
N SER A 104 -16.54 2.73 1.69
CA SER A 104 -16.01 1.40 1.37
C SER A 104 -15.62 1.37 -0.10
N LYS A 105 -14.40 0.90 -0.38
CA LYS A 105 -13.86 0.85 -1.75
C LYS A 105 -13.20 -0.48 -2.00
N SER A 106 -13.19 -0.89 -3.29
CA SER A 106 -12.39 -2.03 -3.76
C SER A 106 -11.22 -1.47 -4.56
N ASN A 107 -10.01 -1.68 -4.07
CA ASN A 107 -8.80 -1.13 -4.68
C ASN A 107 -7.85 -2.25 -5.08
N CYS A 108 -6.85 -1.89 -5.91
CA CYS A 108 -5.79 -2.79 -6.32
C CYS A 108 -4.46 -2.06 -6.29
N ASN A 109 -3.45 -2.67 -5.68
CA ASN A 109 -2.09 -2.15 -5.70
C ASN A 109 -1.17 -3.13 -6.40
N PHE A 110 -0.19 -2.57 -7.14
CA PHE A 110 0.92 -3.33 -7.69
C PHE A 110 2.19 -2.94 -6.92
N PHE A 111 2.89 -3.94 -6.39
CA PHE A 111 4.13 -3.74 -5.64
C PHE A 111 5.28 -4.38 -6.41
N THR A 112 6.38 -3.65 -6.55
CA THR A 112 7.61 -4.17 -7.16
C THR A 112 8.67 -4.31 -6.08
N LEU A 113 9.28 -5.51 -5.99
CA LEU A 113 10.32 -5.79 -5.00
C LEU A 113 11.71 -5.53 -5.57
N LYS A 114 12.58 -5.00 -4.70
CA LYS A 114 14.01 -4.85 -4.97
C LYS A 114 14.74 -5.07 -3.64
N ASP A 115 15.64 -6.06 -3.63
CA ASP A 115 16.43 -6.38 -2.44
C ASP A 115 15.56 -6.69 -1.22
N GLY A 116 14.42 -7.33 -1.44
CA GLY A 116 13.55 -7.83 -0.38
C GLY A 116 12.53 -6.85 0.19
N ILE A 117 12.49 -5.62 -0.32
CA ILE A 117 11.49 -4.62 0.05
C ILE A 117 10.93 -3.95 -1.20
N PHE A 118 9.95 -3.08 -1.07
CA PHE A 118 9.28 -2.49 -2.23
C PHE A 118 10.01 -1.25 -2.74
N SER A 119 10.37 -1.28 -4.02
CA SER A 119 10.94 -0.12 -4.72
C SER A 119 9.87 0.71 -5.42
N GLU A 120 8.68 0.13 -5.62
CA GLU A 120 7.59 0.81 -6.31
C GLU A 120 6.25 0.31 -5.78
N VAL A 121 5.34 1.23 -5.54
CA VAL A 121 3.94 0.93 -5.19
C VAL A 121 3.06 1.72 -6.14
N ARG A 122 2.23 1.01 -6.91
CA ARG A 122 1.24 1.63 -7.80
C ARG A 122 -0.15 1.36 -7.27
N VAL A 123 -0.87 2.40 -6.96
CA VAL A 123 -2.22 2.31 -6.38
C VAL A 123 -3.27 2.61 -7.44
N TYR A 124 -4.22 1.71 -7.58
CA TYR A 124 -5.43 1.91 -8.38
C TYR A 124 -6.61 1.91 -7.41
N MET A 125 -7.22 3.08 -7.22
CA MET A 125 -8.29 3.21 -6.25
C MET A 125 -9.61 3.58 -6.89
N ALA A 126 -10.68 3.07 -6.30
CA ALA A 126 -12.02 3.39 -6.75
C ALA A 126 -12.45 4.75 -6.20
N GLY A 127 -13.27 5.46 -6.99
CA GLY A 127 -13.92 6.67 -6.54
C GLY A 127 -12.98 7.86 -6.35
N GLU A 128 -13.36 8.75 -5.43
CA GLU A 128 -12.64 9.98 -5.18
C GLU A 128 -11.37 9.74 -4.37
N ASN A 129 -10.33 10.53 -4.66
CA ASN A 129 -9.08 10.47 -3.90
C ASN A 129 -9.24 11.21 -2.57
N THR A 130 -9.52 10.47 -1.52
CA THR A 130 -9.67 11.04 -0.18
C THR A 130 -8.33 11.42 0.48
N LEU A 131 -7.20 11.02 -0.11
CA LEU A 131 -5.87 11.34 0.43
C LEU A 131 -5.53 12.81 0.33
N ASN A 132 -6.10 13.51 -0.66
CA ASN A 132 -5.85 14.93 -0.88
C ASN A 132 -7.00 15.82 -0.40
N LYS A 133 -8.00 15.24 0.23
CA LYS A 133 -9.15 15.98 0.69
C LYS A 133 -8.83 16.66 2.03
N GLU A 134 -9.10 17.96 2.10
CA GLU A 134 -9.00 18.70 3.36
C GLU A 134 -10.37 18.71 4.04
N ASN A 135 -10.40 18.25 5.27
CA ASN A 135 -11.63 18.20 6.07
C ASN A 135 -11.50 19.02 7.32
#